data_f83b39a81202a79a7fa741f46d7d11e0
#
_entry.id   f83b39a81202a79a7fa741f46d7d11e0
#
_cell.length_a   1.000
_cell.length_b   1.000
_cell.length_c   1.000
_cell.angle_alpha   90.00
_cell.angle_beta   90.00
_cell.angle_gamma   90.00
#
_symmetry.space_group_name_H-M   'P 1'
#
loop_
_entity.id
_entity.type
_entity.pdbx_description
1 polymer ?
#
loop_
_entity_poly.entity_id
_entity_poly.type
_entity_poly.pdbx_seq_one_letter_code
_entity_poly.pdbx_strand_id
1 'polypeptide(L)'
;MAHQWTNLSYANVATTSPVAHKASRAWEDSLARGGAAEFDADAEKLGMMPLREAAAKLLSCHLSDVFCGSSATAMMSSVAWAVMPSESQNIVSSRAAFPSTVYPWSRVAHETGAEVRLAPYDENHYTDPKDILGLIDNDTSVVVISHVEYANGQRYSLREFSKAAHSVGALLIVDATQSMGTVPIDAIASGADVIISSGYKWLRGTYGTAVGYLSPDAKKLVPGIVGFRSHQDIWNMRSDRMNLPEDASLSLIHI
;
A
#
# COMPACT_ATOMS: atom_id res chain seq x y z
N MET A 1 3.11 8.99 40.63
CA MET A 1 4.07 8.16 39.86
C MET A 1 3.39 7.84 38.54
N ALA A 2 3.90 8.34 37.44
CA ALA A 2 3.38 7.96 36.12
C ALA A 2 3.70 6.48 35.88
N HIS A 3 2.68 5.66 35.67
CA HIS A 3 2.89 4.27 35.28
C HIS A 3 3.62 4.26 33.93
N GLN A 4 4.85 3.74 33.94
CA GLN A 4 5.64 3.58 32.73
C GLN A 4 5.14 2.31 32.01
N TRP A 5 4.22 2.48 31.08
CA TRP A 5 3.71 1.39 30.24
C TRP A 5 4.72 1.04 29.15
N THR A 6 5.00 -0.23 28.96
CA THR A 6 5.70 -0.74 27.78
C THR A 6 4.65 -1.24 26.78
N ASN A 7 4.53 -0.56 25.63
CA ASN A 7 3.66 -1.03 24.57
C ASN A 7 4.31 -2.19 23.81
N LEU A 8 3.72 -3.37 23.89
CA LEU A 8 4.13 -4.57 23.14
C LEU A 8 3.20 -4.88 21.97
N SER A 9 2.16 -4.05 21.75
CA SER A 9 1.11 -4.28 20.74
C SER A 9 1.32 -3.48 19.46
N TYR A 10 2.55 -3.45 18.94
CA TYR A 10 2.89 -2.74 17.70
C TYR A 10 2.12 -3.28 16.48
N ALA A 11 1.79 -4.57 16.50
CA ALA A 11 0.97 -5.19 15.47
C ALA A 11 -0.45 -4.62 15.38
N ASN A 12 -0.95 -4.01 16.48
CA ASN A 12 -2.22 -3.28 16.49
C ASN A 12 -1.98 -1.79 16.24
N VAL A 13 -1.41 -1.07 17.22
CA VAL A 13 -1.05 0.36 17.12
C VAL A 13 0.27 0.58 17.85
N ALA A 14 1.28 1.04 17.13
CA ALA A 14 2.56 1.41 17.74
C ALA A 14 2.47 2.75 18.48
N THR A 15 3.38 2.96 19.43
CA THR A 15 3.66 4.31 19.92
C THR A 15 4.32 5.11 18.80
N THR A 16 3.76 6.24 18.42
CA THR A 16 4.37 7.16 17.46
C THR A 16 5.79 7.50 17.90
N SER A 17 6.75 7.49 16.97
CA SER A 17 8.13 7.83 17.32
C SER A 17 8.21 9.27 17.83
N PRO A 18 9.08 9.58 18.81
CA PRO A 18 9.23 10.95 19.32
C PRO A 18 9.58 11.95 18.21
N VAL A 19 10.34 11.53 17.20
CA VAL A 19 10.72 12.37 16.05
C VAL A 19 9.51 12.67 15.18
N ALA A 20 8.72 11.63 14.82
CA ALA A 20 7.50 11.81 14.04
C ALA A 20 6.46 12.66 14.77
N HIS A 21 6.27 12.43 16.08
CA HIS A 21 5.37 13.23 16.91
C HIS A 21 5.79 14.71 16.94
N LYS A 22 7.09 14.99 17.17
CA LYS A 22 7.62 16.35 17.16
C LYS A 22 7.42 17.04 15.81
N ALA A 23 7.69 16.34 14.71
CA ALA A 23 7.53 16.89 13.35
C ALA A 23 6.06 17.21 13.04
N SER A 24 5.13 16.29 13.37
CA SER A 24 3.69 16.50 13.19
C SER A 24 3.18 17.72 13.97
N ARG A 25 3.57 17.82 15.26
CA ARG A 25 3.19 18.98 16.10
C ARG A 25 3.72 20.30 15.55
N ALA A 26 5.00 20.31 15.13
CA ALA A 26 5.61 21.52 14.55
C ALA A 26 4.88 21.96 13.28
N TRP A 27 4.46 21.01 12.44
CA TRP A 27 3.68 21.27 11.23
C TRP A 27 2.29 21.83 11.57
N GLU A 28 1.54 21.17 12.47
CA GLU A 28 0.22 21.63 12.92
C GLU A 28 0.28 23.03 13.52
N ASP A 29 1.29 23.30 14.36
CA ASP A 29 1.51 24.60 15.00
C ASP A 29 1.86 25.68 13.95
N SER A 30 2.59 25.37 12.89
CA SER A 30 2.89 26.34 11.81
C SER A 30 1.63 26.70 11.04
N LEU A 31 0.84 25.69 10.64
CA LEU A 31 -0.43 25.93 9.94
C LEU A 31 -1.43 26.72 10.81
N ALA A 32 -1.48 26.44 12.10
CA ALA A 32 -2.35 27.15 13.03
C ALA A 32 -1.98 28.64 13.18
N ARG A 33 -0.69 28.98 13.01
CA ARG A 33 -0.22 30.39 13.07
C ARG A 33 -0.34 31.13 11.75
N GLY A 34 0.05 30.49 10.65
CA GLY A 34 0.25 31.17 9.37
C GLY A 34 -0.67 30.70 8.23
N GLY A 35 -1.34 29.55 8.38
CA GLY A 35 -2.22 29.02 7.33
C GLY A 35 -1.50 28.92 5.97
N ALA A 36 -2.07 29.55 4.94
CA ALA A 36 -1.52 29.57 3.60
C ALA A 36 -0.13 30.25 3.47
N ALA A 37 0.25 31.09 4.42
CA ALA A 37 1.59 31.68 4.41
C ALA A 37 2.69 30.67 4.76
N GLU A 38 2.33 29.60 5.50
CA GLU A 38 3.24 28.50 5.86
C GLU A 38 3.13 27.31 4.87
N PHE A 39 2.04 27.25 4.12
CA PHE A 39 1.77 26.23 3.12
C PHE A 39 1.74 26.85 1.73
N ASP A 40 2.92 27.22 1.24
CA ASP A 40 3.11 27.79 -0.09
C ASP A 40 3.17 26.71 -1.18
N ALA A 41 3.36 27.15 -2.43
CA ALA A 41 3.42 26.28 -3.58
C ALA A 41 4.53 25.22 -3.49
N ASP A 42 5.67 25.57 -2.89
CA ASP A 42 6.80 24.65 -2.73
C ASP A 42 6.50 23.62 -1.61
N ALA A 43 5.95 24.05 -0.50
CA ALA A 43 5.49 23.15 0.56
C ALA A 43 4.43 22.17 0.03
N GLU A 44 3.51 22.62 -0.80
CA GLU A 44 2.51 21.78 -1.43
C GLU A 44 3.13 20.77 -2.41
N LYS A 45 4.03 21.20 -3.27
CA LYS A 45 4.70 20.34 -4.25
C LYS A 45 5.62 19.31 -3.60
N LEU A 46 6.33 19.70 -2.55
CA LEU A 46 7.38 18.89 -1.92
C LEU A 46 6.93 18.19 -0.64
N GLY A 47 5.71 18.44 -0.16
CA GLY A 47 5.24 17.97 1.15
C GLY A 47 5.36 16.47 1.40
N MET A 48 5.23 15.64 0.35
CA MET A 48 5.39 14.19 0.45
C MET A 48 6.82 13.70 0.12
N MET A 49 7.71 14.58 -0.34
CA MET A 49 9.04 14.18 -0.81
C MET A 49 9.87 13.49 0.29
N PRO A 50 9.99 14.02 1.51
CA PRO A 50 10.76 13.36 2.57
C PRO A 50 10.23 11.96 2.93
N LEU A 51 8.91 11.77 2.88
CA LEU A 51 8.28 10.47 3.14
C LEU A 51 8.60 9.47 2.02
N ARG A 52 8.52 9.90 0.75
CA ARG A 52 8.86 9.09 -0.41
C ARG A 52 10.35 8.69 -0.41
N GLU A 53 11.25 9.61 -0.09
CA GLU A 53 12.69 9.33 0.00
C GLU A 53 13.01 8.30 1.10
N ALA A 54 12.37 8.44 2.27
CA ALA A 54 12.53 7.48 3.36
C ALA A 54 11.99 6.10 2.98
N ALA A 55 10.83 6.04 2.33
CA ALA A 55 10.22 4.80 1.87
C ALA A 55 11.06 4.12 0.76
N ALA A 56 11.60 4.89 -0.19
CA ALA A 56 12.49 4.37 -1.24
C ALA A 56 13.74 3.69 -0.65
N LYS A 57 14.36 4.32 0.37
CA LYS A 57 15.49 3.71 1.09
C LYS A 57 15.08 2.45 1.85
N LEU A 58 13.92 2.46 2.50
CA LEU A 58 13.42 1.32 3.28
C LEU A 58 13.09 0.11 2.39
N LEU A 59 12.61 0.36 1.18
CA LEU A 59 12.18 -0.65 0.20
C LEU A 59 13.27 -1.01 -0.81
N SER A 60 14.46 -0.38 -0.74
CA SER A 60 15.56 -0.57 -1.70
C SER A 60 15.13 -0.37 -3.16
N CYS A 61 14.35 0.70 -3.42
CA CYS A 61 13.81 1.00 -4.76
C CYS A 61 14.08 2.46 -5.17
N HIS A 62 13.72 2.84 -6.40
CA HIS A 62 13.85 4.21 -6.86
C HIS A 62 12.74 5.11 -6.28
N LEU A 63 13.03 6.39 -6.11
CA LEU A 63 12.06 7.38 -5.65
C LEU A 63 10.82 7.46 -6.55
N SER A 64 11.02 7.31 -7.87
CA SER A 64 9.94 7.28 -8.88
C SER A 64 8.99 6.08 -8.76
N ASP A 65 9.34 5.09 -7.95
CA ASP A 65 8.55 3.88 -7.73
C ASP A 65 7.70 3.97 -6.46
N VAL A 66 7.87 5.06 -5.68
CA VAL A 66 7.20 5.23 -4.39
C VAL A 66 5.99 6.14 -4.52
N PHE A 67 4.87 5.67 -3.98
CA PHE A 67 3.66 6.47 -3.81
C PHE A 67 3.25 6.53 -2.34
N CYS A 68 2.43 7.52 -2.00
CA CYS A 68 1.94 7.76 -0.64
C CYS A 68 0.43 7.94 -0.65
N GLY A 69 -0.19 7.67 0.49
CA GLY A 69 -1.62 7.84 0.68
C GLY A 69 -1.99 8.01 2.15
N SER A 70 -3.27 8.19 2.40
CA SER A 70 -3.81 8.40 3.74
C SER A 70 -3.93 7.10 4.57
N SER A 71 -4.02 5.96 3.91
CA SER A 71 -4.09 4.64 4.56
C SER A 71 -3.78 3.51 3.58
N ALA A 72 -3.32 2.36 4.09
CA ALA A 72 -3.15 1.17 3.27
C ALA A 72 -4.48 0.75 2.61
N THR A 73 -5.61 0.88 3.30
CA THR A 73 -6.94 0.57 2.75
C THR A 73 -7.28 1.43 1.53
N ALA A 74 -7.04 2.75 1.60
CA ALA A 74 -7.30 3.66 0.48
C ALA A 74 -6.40 3.33 -0.73
N MET A 75 -5.10 3.06 -0.46
CA MET A 75 -4.15 2.67 -1.50
C MET A 75 -4.52 1.33 -2.13
N MET A 76 -4.87 0.32 -1.33
CA MET A 76 -5.33 -0.99 -1.80
C MET A 76 -6.60 -0.87 -2.65
N SER A 77 -7.54 -0.04 -2.21
CA SER A 77 -8.77 0.23 -2.97
C SER A 77 -8.46 0.89 -4.32
N SER A 78 -7.56 1.88 -4.34
CA SER A 78 -7.13 2.52 -5.58
C SER A 78 -6.49 1.52 -6.56
N VAL A 79 -5.63 0.63 -6.07
CA VAL A 79 -5.01 -0.41 -6.89
C VAL A 79 -6.06 -1.41 -7.39
N ALA A 80 -6.98 -1.84 -6.55
CA ALA A 80 -8.04 -2.78 -6.96
C ALA A 80 -8.91 -2.21 -8.09
N TRP A 81 -9.30 -0.94 -7.99
CA TRP A 81 -10.04 -0.24 -9.04
C TRP A 81 -9.18 0.05 -10.30
N ALA A 82 -7.87 0.18 -10.16
CA ALA A 82 -6.96 0.35 -11.30
C ALA A 82 -6.83 -0.95 -12.12
N VAL A 83 -6.79 -2.10 -11.45
CA VAL A 83 -6.69 -3.41 -12.12
C VAL A 83 -8.03 -3.84 -12.70
N MET A 84 -9.13 -3.70 -11.98
CA MET A 84 -10.49 -4.06 -12.40
C MET A 84 -10.57 -5.43 -13.10
N PRO A 85 -10.26 -6.54 -12.42
CA PRO A 85 -10.36 -7.88 -12.99
C PRO A 85 -11.74 -8.11 -13.60
N SER A 86 -11.81 -8.69 -14.81
CA SER A 86 -13.07 -8.95 -15.52
C SER A 86 -13.81 -10.18 -15.01
N GLU A 87 -15.04 -10.39 -15.45
CA GLU A 87 -15.89 -11.55 -15.14
C GLU A 87 -15.19 -12.90 -15.42
N SER A 88 -14.33 -12.96 -16.44
CA SER A 88 -13.58 -14.17 -16.78
C SER A 88 -12.32 -14.38 -15.94
N GLN A 89 -12.00 -13.49 -15.03
CA GLN A 89 -10.77 -13.51 -14.24
C GLN A 89 -11.04 -13.77 -12.75
N ASN A 90 -9.98 -14.18 -12.06
CA ASN A 90 -10.03 -14.39 -10.62
C ASN A 90 -8.94 -13.64 -9.86
N ILE A 91 -9.20 -13.45 -8.56
CA ILE A 91 -8.32 -12.86 -7.57
C ILE A 91 -8.04 -13.92 -6.53
N VAL A 92 -6.77 -14.22 -6.27
CA VAL A 92 -6.36 -15.23 -5.30
C VAL A 92 -5.82 -14.57 -4.03
N SER A 93 -6.26 -15.06 -2.87
CA SER A 93 -5.81 -14.61 -1.56
C SER A 93 -5.96 -15.72 -0.50
N SER A 94 -5.85 -15.35 0.78
CA SER A 94 -6.10 -16.22 1.94
C SER A 94 -7.22 -15.67 2.81
N ARG A 95 -7.98 -16.55 3.46
CA ARG A 95 -8.93 -16.20 4.52
C ARG A 95 -8.25 -15.68 5.79
N ALA A 96 -6.94 -15.95 5.97
CA ALA A 96 -6.15 -15.41 7.07
C ALA A 96 -5.72 -13.96 6.87
N ALA A 97 -5.77 -13.44 5.63
CA ALA A 97 -5.37 -12.07 5.32
C ALA A 97 -6.26 -11.04 6.04
N PHE A 98 -5.66 -9.91 6.41
CA PHE A 98 -6.42 -8.83 7.06
C PHE A 98 -7.54 -8.32 6.12
N PRO A 99 -8.73 -8.01 6.64
CA PRO A 99 -9.87 -7.60 5.79
C PRO A 99 -9.57 -6.47 4.80
N SER A 100 -8.75 -5.48 5.18
CA SER A 100 -8.37 -4.39 4.26
C SER A 100 -7.49 -4.84 3.09
N THR A 101 -6.87 -6.03 3.18
CA THR A 101 -6.12 -6.64 2.08
C THR A 101 -7.06 -7.26 1.05
N VAL A 102 -8.21 -7.81 1.48
CA VAL A 102 -9.15 -8.58 0.63
C VAL A 102 -10.40 -7.79 0.23
N TYR A 103 -11.00 -7.03 1.14
CA TYR A 103 -12.29 -6.36 0.89
C TYR A 103 -12.30 -5.40 -0.32
N PRO A 104 -11.24 -4.63 -0.61
CA PRO A 104 -11.19 -3.82 -1.83
C PRO A 104 -11.38 -4.65 -3.10
N TRP A 105 -10.77 -5.82 -3.14
CA TRP A 105 -10.87 -6.76 -4.25
C TRP A 105 -12.26 -7.41 -4.34
N SER A 106 -12.82 -7.80 -3.19
CA SER A 106 -14.21 -8.31 -3.13
C SER A 106 -15.22 -7.25 -3.61
N ARG A 107 -14.97 -5.96 -3.29
CA ARG A 107 -15.82 -4.86 -3.77
C ARG A 107 -15.74 -4.70 -5.28
N VAL A 108 -14.53 -4.75 -5.84
CA VAL A 108 -14.35 -4.67 -7.30
C VAL A 108 -14.94 -5.91 -7.98
N ALA A 109 -14.67 -7.10 -7.45
CA ALA A 109 -15.22 -8.36 -7.97
C ALA A 109 -16.77 -8.35 -7.99
N HIS A 110 -17.42 -7.78 -6.97
CA HIS A 110 -18.87 -7.61 -6.96
C HIS A 110 -19.37 -6.74 -8.14
N GLU A 111 -18.60 -5.75 -8.56
CA GLU A 111 -18.96 -4.87 -9.67
C GLU A 111 -18.68 -5.50 -11.03
N THR A 112 -17.55 -6.22 -11.14
CA THR A 112 -17.06 -6.73 -12.42
C THR A 112 -17.49 -8.16 -12.72
N GLY A 113 -17.95 -8.90 -11.72
CA GLY A 113 -18.25 -10.33 -11.84
C GLY A 113 -17.05 -11.24 -11.66
N ALA A 114 -15.84 -10.71 -11.39
CA ALA A 114 -14.65 -11.52 -11.14
C ALA A 114 -14.81 -12.45 -9.94
N GLU A 115 -14.13 -13.59 -9.96
CA GLU A 115 -14.16 -14.55 -8.85
C GLU A 115 -13.10 -14.17 -7.79
N VAL A 116 -13.44 -14.26 -6.49
CA VAL A 116 -12.48 -14.14 -5.39
C VAL A 116 -12.27 -15.53 -4.76
N ARG A 117 -11.06 -16.06 -4.88
CA ARG A 117 -10.64 -17.36 -4.37
C ARG A 117 -9.80 -17.18 -3.11
N LEU A 118 -10.23 -17.76 -2.02
CA LEU A 118 -9.57 -17.62 -0.73
C LEU A 118 -9.13 -18.98 -0.18
N ALA A 119 -7.82 -19.19 -0.07
CA ALA A 119 -7.27 -20.37 0.59
C ALA A 119 -7.72 -20.45 2.06
N PRO A 120 -8.03 -21.62 2.58
CA PRO A 120 -8.44 -21.81 3.96
C PRO A 120 -7.25 -21.58 4.92
N TYR A 121 -7.54 -21.46 6.21
CA TYR A 121 -6.59 -21.50 7.31
C TYR A 121 -7.01 -22.55 8.35
N ASP A 122 -6.06 -23.02 9.14
CA ASP A 122 -6.29 -23.95 10.24
C ASP A 122 -6.77 -23.24 11.54
N GLU A 123 -6.91 -23.99 12.62
CA GLU A 123 -7.33 -23.47 13.94
C GLU A 123 -6.36 -22.42 14.54
N ASN A 124 -5.12 -22.37 14.08
CA ASN A 124 -4.11 -21.39 14.46
C ASN A 124 -4.04 -20.19 13.49
N HIS A 125 -5.02 -20.06 12.60
CA HIS A 125 -5.02 -19.08 11.51
C HIS A 125 -3.83 -19.22 10.54
N TYR A 126 -3.19 -20.40 10.49
CA TYR A 126 -2.12 -20.69 9.54
C TYR A 126 -2.70 -21.13 8.19
N THR A 127 -2.23 -20.54 7.10
CA THR A 127 -2.55 -20.97 5.73
C THR A 127 -1.33 -21.64 5.13
N ASP A 128 -1.44 -22.89 4.66
CA ASP A 128 -0.36 -23.50 3.89
C ASP A 128 -0.15 -22.66 2.60
N PRO A 129 1.06 -22.16 2.35
CA PRO A 129 1.37 -21.43 1.11
C PRO A 129 0.96 -22.19 -0.16
N LYS A 130 1.03 -23.53 -0.15
CA LYS A 130 0.62 -24.37 -1.26
C LYS A 130 -0.87 -24.28 -1.58
N ASP A 131 -1.71 -24.04 -0.56
CA ASP A 131 -3.16 -23.88 -0.77
C ASP A 131 -3.45 -22.58 -1.51
N ILE A 132 -2.71 -21.48 -1.24
CA ILE A 132 -2.84 -20.23 -1.99
C ILE A 132 -2.30 -20.42 -3.42
N LEU A 133 -1.10 -21.01 -3.55
CA LEU A 133 -0.45 -21.26 -4.84
C LEU A 133 -1.29 -22.17 -5.74
N GLY A 134 -1.98 -23.15 -5.15
CA GLY A 134 -2.85 -24.08 -5.87
C GLY A 134 -4.15 -23.46 -6.42
N LEU A 135 -4.50 -22.25 -5.98
CA LEU A 135 -5.65 -21.49 -6.52
C LEU A 135 -5.30 -20.64 -7.74
N ILE A 136 -4.00 -20.48 -8.05
CA ILE A 136 -3.51 -19.69 -9.18
C ILE A 136 -3.65 -20.50 -10.46
N ASP A 137 -4.30 -19.93 -11.47
CA ASP A 137 -4.46 -20.51 -12.80
C ASP A 137 -4.32 -19.43 -13.90
N ASN A 138 -4.54 -19.81 -15.16
CA ASN A 138 -4.39 -18.92 -16.32
C ASN A 138 -5.39 -17.74 -16.34
N ASP A 139 -6.47 -17.83 -15.58
CA ASP A 139 -7.49 -16.78 -15.46
C ASP A 139 -7.20 -15.87 -14.25
N THR A 140 -6.14 -16.15 -13.47
CA THR A 140 -5.76 -15.30 -12.34
C THR A 140 -5.20 -13.98 -12.84
N SER A 141 -5.83 -12.89 -12.42
CA SER A 141 -5.40 -11.50 -12.69
C SER A 141 -4.54 -10.95 -11.57
N VAL A 142 -4.84 -11.34 -10.33
CA VAL A 142 -4.19 -10.82 -9.14
C VAL A 142 -4.00 -11.91 -8.09
N VAL A 143 -2.81 -11.92 -7.50
CA VAL A 143 -2.53 -12.59 -6.24
C VAL A 143 -2.30 -11.50 -5.20
N VAL A 144 -3.14 -11.43 -4.16
CA VAL A 144 -3.03 -10.43 -3.09
C VAL A 144 -2.82 -11.12 -1.75
N ILE A 145 -1.70 -10.81 -1.09
CA ILE A 145 -1.31 -11.44 0.18
C ILE A 145 -0.80 -10.41 1.19
N SER A 146 -0.92 -10.71 2.49
CA SER A 146 -0.10 -10.07 3.51
C SER A 146 1.32 -10.64 3.42
N HIS A 147 2.38 -9.81 3.52
CA HIS A 147 3.74 -10.34 3.65
C HIS A 147 3.93 -11.06 4.99
N VAL A 148 3.33 -10.49 6.04
CA VAL A 148 3.24 -11.10 7.38
C VAL A 148 1.78 -11.01 7.84
N GLU A 149 1.21 -12.13 8.25
CA GLU A 149 -0.19 -12.19 8.71
C GLU A 149 -0.36 -11.55 10.08
N TYR A 150 -1.46 -10.82 10.25
CA TYR A 150 -1.72 -10.02 11.45
C TYR A 150 -2.06 -10.88 12.68
N ALA A 151 -2.66 -12.05 12.47
CA ALA A 151 -3.17 -12.89 13.55
C ALA A 151 -2.10 -13.75 14.21
N ASN A 152 -1.15 -14.29 13.43
CA ASN A 152 -0.20 -15.29 13.89
C ASN A 152 1.27 -14.97 13.54
N GLY A 153 1.53 -13.92 12.72
CA GLY A 153 2.88 -13.56 12.31
C GLY A 153 3.47 -14.47 11.21
N GLN A 154 2.65 -15.32 10.58
CA GLN A 154 3.09 -16.14 9.45
C GLN A 154 3.64 -15.25 8.35
N ARG A 155 4.84 -15.56 7.85
CA ARG A 155 5.50 -14.83 6.77
C ARG A 155 5.55 -15.66 5.49
N TYR A 156 5.14 -15.05 4.38
CA TYR A 156 5.22 -15.66 3.05
C TYR A 156 6.48 -15.26 2.29
N SER A 157 6.94 -16.13 1.39
CA SER A 157 8.04 -15.87 0.47
C SER A 157 7.54 -15.05 -0.72
N LEU A 158 7.76 -13.73 -0.73
CA LEU A 158 7.31 -12.86 -1.83
C LEU A 158 7.82 -13.33 -3.20
N ARG A 159 9.08 -13.81 -3.27
CA ARG A 159 9.67 -14.32 -4.51
C ARG A 159 8.95 -15.56 -5.04
N GLU A 160 8.49 -16.45 -4.18
CA GLU A 160 7.75 -17.63 -4.57
C GLU A 160 6.39 -17.26 -5.17
N PHE A 161 5.66 -16.39 -4.47
CA PHE A 161 4.36 -15.88 -4.93
C PHE A 161 4.48 -15.03 -6.20
N SER A 162 5.52 -14.20 -6.33
CA SER A 162 5.79 -13.43 -7.54
C SER A 162 6.01 -14.34 -8.74
N LYS A 163 6.85 -15.38 -8.60
CA LYS A 163 7.08 -16.35 -9.68
C LYS A 163 5.78 -17.04 -10.12
N ALA A 164 4.96 -17.46 -9.16
CA ALA A 164 3.70 -18.11 -9.45
C ALA A 164 2.71 -17.16 -10.15
N ALA A 165 2.54 -15.95 -9.63
CA ALA A 165 1.68 -14.94 -10.24
C ALA A 165 2.14 -14.60 -11.66
N HIS A 166 3.40 -14.27 -11.84
CA HIS A 166 3.95 -13.86 -13.14
C HIS A 166 3.94 -15.01 -14.16
N SER A 167 4.00 -16.27 -13.73
CA SER A 167 3.94 -17.41 -14.66
C SER A 167 2.62 -17.50 -15.43
N VAL A 168 1.57 -16.88 -14.93
CA VAL A 168 0.24 -16.80 -15.56
C VAL A 168 -0.14 -15.37 -15.98
N GLY A 169 0.79 -14.40 -15.86
CA GLY A 169 0.57 -13.01 -16.21
C GLY A 169 -0.20 -12.20 -15.15
N ALA A 170 -0.38 -12.76 -13.95
CA ALA A 170 -1.02 -12.09 -12.82
C ALA A 170 -0.06 -11.12 -12.10
N LEU A 171 -0.63 -10.09 -11.45
CA LEU A 171 0.11 -9.18 -10.59
C LEU A 171 0.20 -9.74 -9.16
N LEU A 172 1.34 -9.53 -8.49
CA LEU A 172 1.48 -9.77 -7.06
C LEU A 172 1.33 -8.46 -6.28
N ILE A 173 0.27 -8.37 -5.48
CA ILE A 173 -0.03 -7.24 -4.60
C ILE A 173 0.23 -7.65 -3.14
N VAL A 174 0.98 -6.84 -2.41
CA VAL A 174 1.48 -7.18 -1.06
C VAL A 174 1.04 -6.14 -0.04
N ASP A 175 0.30 -6.57 0.97
CA ASP A 175 0.12 -5.79 2.20
C ASP A 175 1.31 -6.04 3.12
N ALA A 176 2.19 -5.05 3.25
CA ALA A 176 3.37 -5.10 4.09
C ALA A 176 3.17 -4.40 5.45
N THR A 177 1.92 -4.12 5.84
CA THR A 177 1.61 -3.37 7.07
C THR A 177 2.16 -4.04 8.34
N GLN A 178 2.29 -5.37 8.35
CA GLN A 178 2.87 -6.09 9.48
C GLN A 178 4.37 -6.39 9.34
N SER A 179 4.98 -6.04 8.22
CA SER A 179 6.38 -6.34 7.96
C SER A 179 7.25 -5.11 7.73
N MET A 180 6.76 -4.09 7.04
CA MET A 180 7.53 -2.89 6.73
C MET A 180 7.92 -2.14 8.00
N GLY A 181 9.22 -1.92 8.19
CA GLY A 181 9.79 -1.34 9.41
C GLY A 181 10.29 -2.36 10.43
N THR A 182 10.00 -3.66 10.26
CA THR A 182 10.46 -4.74 11.16
C THR A 182 11.13 -5.91 10.41
N VAL A 183 10.69 -6.19 9.19
CA VAL A 183 11.31 -7.19 8.31
C VAL A 183 11.89 -6.46 7.10
N PRO A 184 13.16 -6.67 6.75
CA PRO A 184 13.74 -6.10 5.54
C PRO A 184 12.96 -6.54 4.30
N ILE A 185 12.63 -5.56 3.44
CA ILE A 185 11.96 -5.78 2.16
C ILE A 185 12.79 -5.09 1.09
N ASP A 186 13.31 -5.86 0.15
CA ASP A 186 13.83 -5.37 -1.11
C ASP A 186 12.71 -5.51 -2.14
N ALA A 187 12.10 -4.39 -2.52
CA ALA A 187 10.93 -4.38 -3.38
C ALA A 187 11.24 -4.99 -4.76
N ILE A 188 12.39 -4.62 -5.32
CA ILE A 188 12.81 -5.11 -6.64
C ILE A 188 13.12 -6.62 -6.59
N ALA A 189 13.93 -7.06 -5.62
CA ALA A 189 14.30 -8.47 -5.50
C ALA A 189 13.13 -9.38 -5.07
N SER A 190 12.09 -8.82 -4.45
CA SER A 190 10.87 -9.55 -4.08
C SER A 190 10.05 -9.97 -5.30
N GLY A 191 10.11 -9.18 -6.37
CA GLY A 191 9.30 -9.33 -7.56
C GLY A 191 7.83 -8.93 -7.37
N ALA A 192 7.47 -8.32 -6.24
CA ALA A 192 6.12 -7.80 -6.04
C ALA A 192 5.83 -6.63 -7.01
N ASP A 193 4.61 -6.56 -7.53
CA ASP A 193 4.19 -5.46 -8.40
C ASP A 193 3.73 -4.25 -7.60
N VAL A 194 3.06 -4.50 -6.49
CA VAL A 194 2.64 -3.45 -5.54
C VAL A 194 2.96 -3.89 -4.12
N ILE A 195 3.55 -3.00 -3.34
CA ILE A 195 3.74 -3.17 -1.89
C ILE A 195 3.11 -1.97 -1.20
N ILE A 196 2.27 -2.21 -0.20
CA ILE A 196 1.57 -1.16 0.56
C ILE A 196 1.76 -1.38 2.05
N SER A 197 1.94 -0.30 2.81
CA SER A 197 2.00 -0.35 4.28
C SER A 197 1.37 0.88 4.93
N SER A 198 0.62 0.67 5.99
CA SER A 198 0.17 1.72 6.90
C SER A 198 1.32 2.26 7.76
N GLY A 199 1.33 3.57 8.01
CA GLY A 199 2.39 4.23 8.78
C GLY A 199 2.31 4.05 10.29
N TYR A 200 1.12 3.83 10.87
CA TYR A 200 0.89 3.88 12.32
C TYR A 200 1.25 2.60 13.10
N LYS A 201 1.67 1.53 12.41
CA LYS A 201 2.14 0.28 13.03
C LYS A 201 3.67 0.30 13.15
N TRP A 202 4.33 -0.62 12.52
CA TRP A 202 5.78 -0.82 12.65
C TRP A 202 6.63 0.34 12.12
N LEU A 203 6.10 1.18 11.24
CA LEU A 203 6.75 2.42 10.82
C LEU A 203 6.68 3.53 11.88
N ARG A 204 5.87 3.36 12.93
CA ARG A 204 5.75 4.29 14.08
C ARG A 204 5.43 5.74 13.68
N GLY A 205 4.74 5.90 12.57
CA GLY A 205 4.21 7.18 12.10
C GLY A 205 2.88 7.54 12.74
N THR A 206 2.26 8.60 12.25
CA THR A 206 0.93 9.02 12.64
C THR A 206 -0.16 8.27 11.85
N TYR A 207 -1.39 8.30 12.34
CA TYR A 207 -2.55 7.98 11.51
C TYR A 207 -2.64 8.96 10.31
N GLY A 208 -3.30 8.53 9.25
CA GLY A 208 -3.42 9.34 8.04
C GLY A 208 -2.20 9.25 7.11
N THR A 209 -1.27 8.31 7.35
CA THR A 209 -0.11 8.07 6.50
C THR A 209 0.00 6.63 6.07
N ALA A 210 0.31 6.42 4.80
CA ALA A 210 0.67 5.14 4.22
C ALA A 210 1.67 5.35 3.09
N VAL A 211 2.48 4.34 2.81
CA VAL A 211 3.47 4.34 1.74
C VAL A 211 3.40 3.06 0.94
N GLY A 212 3.82 3.12 -0.31
CA GLY A 212 3.88 1.94 -1.17
C GLY A 212 4.88 2.06 -2.30
N TYR A 213 5.07 0.94 -2.97
CA TYR A 213 5.92 0.73 -4.13
C TYR A 213 5.07 0.25 -5.30
N LEU A 214 5.40 0.72 -6.50
CA LEU A 214 4.86 0.23 -7.77
C LEU A 214 6.01 -0.25 -8.65
N SER A 215 5.88 -1.47 -9.19
CA SER A 215 6.77 -1.99 -10.23
C SER A 215 6.60 -1.20 -11.54
N PRO A 216 7.53 -1.32 -12.51
CA PRO A 216 7.37 -0.70 -13.83
C PRO A 216 6.07 -1.08 -14.53
N ASP A 217 5.57 -2.30 -14.34
CA ASP A 217 4.30 -2.73 -14.92
C ASP A 217 3.10 -2.18 -14.16
N ALA A 218 3.15 -2.14 -12.83
CA ALA A 218 2.09 -1.53 -12.02
C ALA A 218 1.96 -0.01 -12.23
N LYS A 219 3.03 0.69 -12.57
CA LYS A 219 2.99 2.12 -12.92
C LYS A 219 2.20 2.45 -14.19
N LYS A 220 1.95 1.46 -15.04
CA LYS A 220 1.12 1.62 -16.24
C LYS A 220 -0.38 1.64 -15.93
N LEU A 221 -0.78 1.24 -14.73
CA LEU A 221 -2.17 1.24 -14.30
C LEU A 221 -2.64 2.67 -14.02
N VAL A 222 -3.83 2.99 -14.48
CA VAL A 222 -4.50 4.24 -14.09
C VAL A 222 -5.10 4.05 -12.72
N PRO A 223 -4.72 4.87 -11.69
CA PRO A 223 -5.22 4.67 -10.34
C PRO A 223 -6.74 4.80 -10.26
N GLY A 224 -7.36 3.97 -9.44
CA GLY A 224 -8.81 3.98 -9.24
C GLY A 224 -9.31 5.22 -8.48
N ILE A 225 -8.43 5.92 -7.79
CA ILE A 225 -8.71 7.19 -7.12
C ILE A 225 -7.77 8.23 -7.69
N VAL A 226 -8.33 9.28 -8.27
CA VAL A 226 -7.60 10.40 -8.85
C VAL A 226 -8.06 11.73 -8.27
N GLY A 227 -7.17 12.70 -8.19
CA GLY A 227 -7.45 14.04 -7.73
C GLY A 227 -6.51 15.05 -8.40
N PHE A 228 -6.51 16.31 -7.98
CA PHE A 228 -5.69 17.32 -8.63
C PHE A 228 -4.18 17.01 -8.58
N ARG A 229 -3.73 16.30 -7.53
CA ARG A 229 -2.33 15.83 -7.41
C ARG A 229 -1.97 14.68 -8.35
N SER A 230 -2.95 14.04 -8.97
CA SER A 230 -2.70 13.03 -10.00
C SER A 230 -2.39 13.64 -11.36
N HIS A 231 -2.43 14.97 -11.51
CA HIS A 231 -2.07 15.66 -12.72
C HIS A 231 -0.55 15.90 -12.80
N GLN A 232 0.06 15.74 -13.98
CA GLN A 232 1.50 15.96 -14.20
C GLN A 232 1.93 17.38 -13.78
N ASP A 233 1.10 18.37 -14.06
CA ASP A 233 1.23 19.74 -13.56
C ASP A 233 0.08 20.02 -12.58
N ILE A 234 0.36 19.94 -11.28
CA ILE A 234 -0.63 20.14 -10.21
C ILE A 234 -1.24 21.55 -10.20
N TRP A 235 -0.61 22.51 -10.87
CA TRP A 235 -1.11 23.90 -10.99
C TRP A 235 -1.97 24.12 -12.22
N ASN A 236 -2.10 23.10 -13.09
CA ASN A 236 -3.03 23.14 -14.19
C ASN A 236 -4.46 22.88 -13.70
N MET A 237 -5.15 23.93 -13.31
CA MET A 237 -6.50 23.89 -12.73
C MET A 237 -7.62 23.66 -13.77
N ARG A 238 -7.30 23.02 -14.88
CA ARG A 238 -8.27 22.73 -15.94
C ARG A 238 -8.97 21.39 -15.68
N SER A 239 -10.27 21.45 -15.39
CA SER A 239 -11.09 20.25 -15.13
C SER A 239 -11.43 19.44 -16.40
N ASP A 240 -11.19 20.02 -17.60
CA ASP A 240 -11.48 19.39 -18.89
C ASP A 240 -10.29 18.59 -19.45
N ARG A 241 -9.15 18.60 -18.79
CA ARG A 241 -7.93 17.88 -19.22
C ARG A 241 -7.20 17.28 -18.02
N MET A 242 -7.11 15.99 -17.99
CA MET A 242 -6.35 15.24 -17.00
C MET A 242 -5.13 14.61 -17.70
N ASN A 243 -3.93 15.16 -17.48
CA ASN A 243 -2.68 14.59 -17.94
C ASN A 243 -2.01 13.88 -16.74
N LEU A 244 -1.92 12.57 -16.83
CA LEU A 244 -1.35 11.76 -15.76
C LEU A 244 0.19 11.67 -15.91
N PRO A 245 0.98 11.72 -14.82
CA PRO A 245 2.41 11.45 -14.87
C PRO A 245 2.71 9.97 -15.16
N GLU A 246 3.93 9.68 -15.62
CA GLU A 246 4.37 8.32 -15.97
C GLU A 246 5.03 7.57 -14.80
N ASP A 247 5.16 8.20 -13.64
CA ASP A 247 5.78 7.61 -12.45
C ASP A 247 4.75 7.32 -11.33
N ALA A 248 5.19 6.76 -10.21
CA ALA A 248 4.33 6.42 -9.10
C ALA A 248 3.65 7.64 -8.44
N SER A 249 4.05 8.88 -8.77
CA SER A 249 3.37 10.10 -8.29
C SER A 249 1.93 10.19 -8.78
N LEU A 250 1.61 9.53 -9.91
CA LEU A 250 0.24 9.31 -10.40
C LEU A 250 -0.72 8.80 -9.32
N SER A 251 -0.22 7.94 -8.43
CA SER A 251 -0.98 7.33 -7.35
C SER A 251 -0.91 8.11 -6.02
N LEU A 252 -0.40 9.34 -6.03
CA LEU A 252 -0.48 10.23 -4.87
C LEU A 252 -1.92 10.68 -4.68
N ILE A 253 -2.62 10.04 -3.75
CA ILE A 253 -4.06 10.19 -3.58
C ILE A 253 -4.43 11.42 -2.76
N HIS A 254 -3.62 12.38 -2.62
CA HIS A 254 -3.82 13.63 -1.88
C HIS A 254 -3.44 13.66 -0.41
N ILE A 255 -3.51 14.80 0.00
CA ILE A 255 -3.62 15.26 1.40
C ILE A 255 -5.04 15.74 1.62
#